data_722c956d7cd3f5cbd48e948d69c43d51
#
_entry.id   722c956d7cd3f5cbd48e948d69c43d51
#
_cell.length_a   1.000
_cell.length_b   1.000
_cell.length_c   1.000
_cell.angle_alpha   90.00
_cell.angle_beta   90.00
_cell.angle_gamma   90.00
#
_symmetry.space_group_name_H-M   'P 1'
#
loop_
_entity.id
_entity.type
_entity.pdbx_description
1 polymer ?
#
loop_
_entity_poly.entity_id
_entity_poly.type
_entity_poly.pdbx_seq_one_letter_code
_entity_poly.pdbx_strand_id
1 'polypeptide(L)' 'MTGVHLRKHEAVQDYGSYEVWFDDGRPSKFFYFDDLPNRRLRPDVVTKAQAGEAAQAFALAERDKLED' A
#
# COMPACT_ATOMS: atom_id res chain seq x y z
N MET A 1 -4.40 4.61 20.81
CA MET A 1 -4.91 4.55 19.45
C MET A 1 -3.75 4.35 18.48
N THR A 2 -3.91 3.41 17.55
CA THR A 2 -2.85 3.16 16.57
C THR A 2 -2.77 4.30 15.57
N GLY A 3 -1.54 4.67 15.21
CA GLY A 3 -1.32 5.72 14.23
C GLY A 3 -1.03 5.20 12.83
N VAL A 4 -1.50 4.01 12.49
CA VAL A 4 -1.27 3.40 11.17
C VAL A 4 -2.56 3.43 10.39
N HIS A 5 -2.49 3.95 9.17
CA HIS A 5 -3.66 4.13 8.31
C HIS A 5 -3.37 3.61 6.92
N LEU A 6 -4.42 3.20 6.21
CA LEU A 6 -4.32 2.69 4.85
C LEU A 6 -5.30 3.42 3.97
N ARG A 7 -4.85 3.89 2.81
CA ARG A 7 -5.75 4.49 1.83
C ARG A 7 -5.35 4.07 0.42
N LYS A 8 -6.33 4.04 -0.47
CA LYS A 8 -6.12 3.69 -1.86
C LYS A 8 -6.15 4.94 -2.72
N HIS A 9 -5.19 5.05 -3.63
CA HIS A 9 -5.14 6.11 -4.63
C HIS A 9 -5.24 5.45 -6.00
N GLU A 10 -6.35 5.65 -6.68
CA GLU A 10 -6.54 5.09 -8.02
C GLU A 10 -6.69 6.23 -9.01
N ALA A 11 -5.62 6.53 -9.75
CA ALA A 11 -5.60 7.65 -10.67
C ALA A 11 -6.45 7.40 -11.90
N VAL A 12 -6.34 6.20 -12.46
CA VAL A 12 -7.21 5.71 -13.52
C VAL A 12 -7.61 4.30 -13.15
N GLN A 13 -8.60 3.76 -13.85
CA GLN A 13 -9.09 2.42 -13.54
C GLN A 13 -7.93 1.40 -13.56
N ASP A 14 -7.84 0.61 -12.50
CA ASP A 14 -6.88 -0.48 -12.34
C ASP A 14 -5.42 -0.05 -12.29
N TYR A 15 -5.16 1.24 -12.06
CA TYR A 15 -3.80 1.75 -11.93
C TYR A 15 -3.73 2.73 -10.77
N GLY A 16 -2.84 2.48 -9.83
CA GLY A 16 -2.69 3.38 -8.69
C GLY A 16 -1.77 2.81 -7.62
N SER A 17 -2.07 3.14 -6.38
CA SER A 17 -1.26 2.65 -5.26
C SER A 17 -2.11 2.55 -3.99
N TYR A 18 -1.61 1.74 -3.06
CA TYR A 18 -2.08 1.78 -1.67
C TYR A 18 -1.02 2.48 -0.85
N GLU A 19 -1.45 3.41 -0.02
CA GLU A 19 -0.56 4.16 0.85
C GLU A 19 -0.80 3.74 2.30
N VAL A 20 0.26 3.33 2.99
CA VAL A 20 0.22 3.12 4.44
C VAL A 20 0.91 4.32 5.05
N TRP A 21 0.18 5.09 5.87
CA TRP A 21 0.72 6.32 6.45
C TRP A 21 0.57 6.32 7.96
N PHE A 22 1.33 7.19 8.60
CA PHE A 22 1.49 7.17 10.05
C PHE A 22 1.23 8.56 10.64
N ASP A 23 0.55 8.58 11.78
CA ASP A 23 0.24 9.84 12.48
C ASP A 23 1.47 10.50 13.09
N ASP A 24 2.54 9.74 13.30
CA ASP A 24 3.73 10.24 13.98
C ASP A 24 4.73 10.94 13.04
N GLY A 25 4.35 11.15 11.79
CA GLY A 25 5.18 11.86 10.83
C GLY A 25 6.18 11.02 10.07
N ARG A 26 6.19 9.69 10.28
CA ARG A 26 7.07 8.83 9.49
C ARG A 26 6.65 8.84 8.03
N PRO A 27 7.60 8.63 7.10
CA PRO A 27 7.25 8.60 5.68
C PRO A 27 6.27 7.48 5.35
N SER A 28 5.35 7.75 4.44
CA SER A 28 4.40 6.76 3.98
C SER A 28 5.09 5.68 3.16
N LYS A 29 4.50 4.50 3.17
CA LYS A 29 4.92 3.39 2.31
C LYS A 29 3.87 3.20 1.22
N PHE A 30 4.30 3.17 -0.02
CA PHE A 30 3.41 3.01 -1.17
C PHE A 30 3.57 1.63 -1.79
N PHE A 31 2.43 1.01 -2.16
CA PHE A 31 2.39 -0.27 -2.84
C PHE A 31 1.67 -0.06 -4.17
N TYR A 32 2.43 0.01 -5.24
CA TYR A 32 1.90 0.35 -6.55
C TYR A 32 1.30 -0.87 -7.24
N PHE A 33 0.22 -0.65 -7.99
CA PHE A 33 -0.43 -1.73 -8.72
C PHE A 33 -0.83 -1.27 -10.13
N ASP A 34 -0.92 -2.23 -11.02
CA ASP A 34 -1.46 -2.04 -12.36
C ASP A 34 -2.00 -3.39 -12.82
N ASP A 35 -3.30 -3.48 -13.03
CA ASP A 35 -3.92 -4.74 -13.41
C ASP A 35 -3.78 -5.08 -14.89
N LEU A 36 -3.22 -4.15 -15.69
CA LEU A 36 -2.97 -4.41 -17.09
C LEU A 36 -1.54 -4.96 -17.26
N PRO A 37 -1.40 -6.23 -17.68
CA PRO A 37 -0.08 -6.87 -17.73
C PRO A 37 0.93 -6.14 -18.60
N ASN A 38 0.50 -5.52 -19.69
CA ASN A 38 1.40 -4.84 -20.61
C ASN A 38 1.93 -3.52 -20.05
N ARG A 39 1.40 -3.05 -18.93
CA ARG A 39 1.92 -1.85 -18.25
C ARG A 39 2.75 -2.18 -17.03
N ARG A 40 2.81 -3.46 -16.63
CA ARG A 40 3.59 -3.89 -15.47
C ARG A 40 5.01 -4.23 -15.89
N LEU A 41 5.73 -3.21 -16.38
CA LEU A 41 7.10 -3.40 -16.85
C LEU A 41 8.12 -3.32 -15.73
N ARG A 42 7.74 -2.78 -14.57
CA ARG A 42 8.63 -2.65 -13.42
C ARG A 42 8.36 -3.78 -12.44
N PRO A 43 9.42 -4.35 -11.85
CA PRO A 43 9.22 -5.48 -10.92
C PRO A 43 8.44 -5.11 -9.65
N ASP A 44 8.44 -3.83 -9.27
CA ASP A 44 7.75 -3.38 -8.07
C ASP A 44 6.26 -3.09 -8.29
N VAL A 45 5.78 -3.24 -9.53
CA VAL A 45 4.37 -3.02 -9.85
C VAL A 45 3.69 -4.38 -9.98
N VAL A 46 2.66 -4.61 -9.17
CA VAL A 46 1.97 -5.89 -9.08
C VAL A 46 0.49 -5.70 -9.38
N THR A 47 -0.29 -6.77 -9.26
CA THR A 47 -1.74 -6.65 -9.43
C THR A 47 -2.34 -5.88 -8.26
N LYS A 48 -3.56 -5.35 -8.49
CA LYS A 48 -4.28 -4.62 -7.44
C LYS A 48 -4.50 -5.48 -6.21
N ALA A 49 -4.86 -6.75 -6.40
CA ALA A 49 -5.07 -7.67 -5.28
C ALA A 49 -3.78 -7.89 -4.49
N GLN A 50 -2.68 -8.10 -5.19
CA GLN A 50 -1.38 -8.31 -4.54
C GLN A 50 -0.94 -7.08 -3.76
N ALA A 51 -1.12 -5.89 -4.34
CA ALA A 51 -0.76 -4.65 -3.66
C ALA A 51 -1.60 -4.45 -2.40
N GLY A 52 -2.90 -4.72 -2.49
CA GLY A 52 -3.79 -4.60 -1.35
C GLY A 52 -3.40 -5.54 -0.21
N GLU A 53 -3.09 -6.79 -0.54
CA GLU A 53 -2.66 -7.75 0.47
C GLU A 53 -1.34 -7.34 1.12
N ALA A 54 -0.39 -6.89 0.30
CA ALA A 54 0.90 -6.45 0.82
C ALA A 54 0.76 -5.23 1.73
N ALA A 55 -0.07 -4.27 1.32
CA ALA A 55 -0.30 -3.08 2.12
C ALA A 55 -0.96 -3.41 3.45
N GLN A 56 -1.97 -4.29 3.43
CA GLN A 56 -2.63 -4.72 4.67
C GLN A 56 -1.67 -5.43 5.60
N ALA A 57 -0.87 -6.34 5.06
CA ALA A 57 0.09 -7.08 5.89
C ALA A 57 1.11 -6.13 6.52
N PHE A 58 1.59 -5.17 5.74
CA PHE A 58 2.54 -4.17 6.24
C PHE A 58 1.89 -3.33 7.34
N ALA A 59 0.67 -2.85 7.10
CA ALA A 59 -0.03 -2.01 8.08
C ALA A 59 -0.27 -2.75 9.38
N LEU A 60 -0.67 -4.01 9.31
CA LEU A 60 -0.90 -4.81 10.51
C LEU A 60 0.38 -5.05 11.29
N ALA A 61 1.49 -5.33 10.59
CA ALA A 61 2.78 -5.54 11.24
C ALA A 61 3.24 -4.27 11.95
N GLU A 62 3.09 -3.11 11.31
CA GLU A 62 3.48 -1.84 11.91
C GLU A 62 2.59 -1.49 13.09
N ARG A 63 1.29 -1.77 12.99
CA ARG A 63 0.36 -1.54 14.09
C ARG A 63 0.74 -2.37 15.31
N ASP A 64 1.10 -3.63 15.09
CA ASP A 64 1.52 -4.51 16.18
C ASP A 64 2.75 -3.98 16.89
N LYS A 65 3.70 -3.42 16.13
CA LYS A 65 4.88 -2.81 16.72
C LYS A 65 4.54 -1.61 17.60
N LEU A 66 3.56 -0.80 17.15
CA LEU A 66 3.17 0.39 17.90
C LEU A 66 2.41 0.04 19.17
N GLU A 67 1.74 -1.10 19.20
CA GLU A 67 0.94 -1.52 20.35
C GLU A 67 1.78 -2.22 21.42
N ASP A 68 3.01 -2.59 21.10
CA ASP A 68 3.91 -3.16 22.08
C ASP A 68 4.50 -2.04 22.94
#